data_3fda500c5e68c342ce706261ce02bc64
#
_entry.id   3fda500c5e68c342ce706261ce02bc64
#
_cell.length_a   1.000
_cell.length_b   1.000
_cell.length_c   1.000
_cell.angle_alpha   90.00
_cell.angle_beta   90.00
_cell.angle_gamma   90.00
#
_symmetry.space_group_name_H-M   'P 1'
#
loop_
_entity.id
_entity.type
_entity.pdbx_description
1 polymer ?
#
loop_
_entity_poly.entity_id
_entity_poly.type
_entity_poly.pdbx_seq_one_letter_code
_entity_poly.pdbx_strand_id
1 'polypeptide(L)'
;MSAYWLPFTPNRYFHQHPKIMQSAKGAYYYDDHGRKLFDGLSGLWCSPLGHADPRIGAAISKQYETMDYCPAFQMASEDTFRLATRIAEMAPKSLDKVFFTNSGSEAVDTALKIAVGYHRVMGNASRIRMIGRDRAYHGVGMGGISVGGMVANRKMFASMMIPGVDHLPHTLNLSQMAFSKGMPAWGAHLAEELEKIVALHDANTIAAVILEPVQGSTGVIVPCLLYTSPSP
;
A
#
# COMPACT_ATOMS: atom_id res chain seq x y z
N MET A 1 -7.51 -0.58 -30.25
CA MET A 1 -6.70 -0.51 -29.02
C MET A 1 -6.38 0.91 -28.54
N SER A 2 -6.66 1.94 -29.31
CA SER A 2 -6.24 3.33 -29.01
C SER A 2 -6.98 4.01 -27.84
N ALA A 3 -8.17 3.53 -27.50
CA ALA A 3 -9.00 4.15 -26.45
C ALA A 3 -8.57 3.80 -25.02
N TYR A 4 -7.83 2.70 -24.82
CA TYR A 4 -7.39 2.29 -23.51
C TYR A 4 -6.06 2.95 -23.16
N TRP A 5 -6.08 3.80 -22.15
CA TRP A 5 -4.91 4.41 -21.57
C TRP A 5 -4.43 3.56 -20.38
N LEU A 6 -3.38 2.80 -20.56
CA LEU A 6 -2.81 1.97 -19.52
C LEU A 6 -2.08 2.85 -18.49
N PRO A 7 -2.36 2.67 -17.19
CA PRO A 7 -1.64 3.38 -16.14
C PRO A 7 -0.18 2.93 -16.08
N PHE A 8 0.71 3.83 -15.65
CA PHE A 8 2.15 3.58 -15.46
C PHE A 8 2.85 2.93 -16.66
N THR A 9 2.36 3.17 -17.87
CA THR A 9 2.81 2.52 -19.10
C THR A 9 3.15 3.57 -20.13
N PRO A 10 4.28 3.45 -20.86
CA PRO A 10 4.56 4.27 -22.03
C PRO A 10 3.62 3.87 -23.16
N ASN A 11 2.43 4.45 -23.20
CA ASN A 11 1.32 4.00 -24.06
C ASN A 11 1.65 4.02 -25.56
N ARG A 12 2.43 5.02 -26.03
CA ARG A 12 2.85 5.05 -27.44
C ARG A 12 3.67 3.82 -27.83
N TYR A 13 4.58 3.41 -26.97
CA TYR A 13 5.38 2.20 -27.18
C TYR A 13 4.52 0.94 -27.07
N PHE A 14 3.65 0.88 -26.05
CA PHE A 14 2.77 -0.27 -25.85
C PHE A 14 1.85 -0.51 -27.05
N HIS A 15 1.29 0.54 -27.63
CA HIS A 15 0.41 0.39 -28.82
C HIS A 15 1.14 -0.12 -30.06
N GLN A 16 2.46 0.10 -30.16
CA GLN A 16 3.29 -0.45 -31.22
C GLN A 16 3.77 -1.89 -30.93
N HIS A 17 3.90 -2.23 -29.64
CA HIS A 17 4.42 -3.53 -29.18
C HIS A 17 3.50 -4.10 -28.08
N PRO A 18 2.23 -4.39 -28.38
CA PRO A 18 1.28 -4.80 -27.36
C PRO A 18 1.64 -6.18 -26.81
N LYS A 19 1.45 -6.34 -25.49
CA LYS A 19 1.48 -7.63 -24.81
C LYS A 19 0.07 -7.94 -24.35
N ILE A 20 -0.62 -8.77 -25.11
CA ILE A 20 -2.04 -9.11 -24.85
C ILE A 20 -2.10 -10.49 -24.21
N MET A 21 -2.61 -10.55 -22.98
CA MET A 21 -2.85 -11.81 -22.27
C MET A 21 -4.30 -12.26 -22.59
N GLN A 22 -4.46 -13.53 -22.99
CA GLN A 22 -5.76 -14.12 -23.30
C GLN A 22 -6.29 -14.97 -22.16
N SER A 23 -5.40 -15.63 -21.42
CA SER A 23 -5.80 -16.47 -20.30
C SER A 23 -4.69 -16.56 -19.24
N ALA A 24 -5.05 -17.09 -18.08
CA ALA A 24 -4.11 -17.37 -17.01
C ALA A 24 -4.52 -18.61 -16.25
N LYS A 25 -3.53 -19.39 -15.77
CA LYS A 25 -3.76 -20.58 -14.93
C LYS A 25 -2.56 -20.87 -14.03
N GLY A 26 -2.81 -21.07 -12.75
CA GLY A 26 -1.75 -21.27 -11.77
C GLY A 26 -0.77 -20.08 -11.76
N ALA A 27 0.51 -20.32 -11.93
CA ALA A 27 1.54 -19.28 -11.96
C ALA A 27 1.87 -18.76 -13.38
N TYR A 28 0.95 -18.87 -14.33
CA TYR A 28 1.26 -18.52 -15.71
C TYR A 28 0.15 -17.74 -16.40
N TYR A 29 0.58 -16.77 -17.24
CA TYR A 29 -0.22 -16.16 -18.29
C TYR A 29 0.02 -16.85 -19.63
N TYR A 30 -0.95 -16.73 -20.53
CA TYR A 30 -0.86 -17.16 -21.92
C TYR A 30 -1.26 -15.98 -22.80
N ASP A 31 -0.39 -15.58 -23.70
CA ASP A 31 -0.64 -14.46 -24.58
C ASP A 31 -1.47 -14.84 -25.84
N ASP A 32 -1.74 -13.87 -26.69
CA ASP A 32 -2.50 -14.02 -27.94
C ASP A 32 -1.78 -14.85 -29.02
N HIS A 33 -0.52 -15.19 -28.79
CA HIS A 33 0.27 -16.12 -29.63
C HIS A 33 0.42 -17.51 -28.97
N GLY A 34 -0.24 -17.77 -27.86
CA GLY A 34 -0.15 -19.02 -27.12
C GLY A 34 1.14 -19.21 -26.32
N ARG A 35 1.97 -18.17 -26.21
CA ARG A 35 3.20 -18.25 -25.42
C ARG A 35 2.87 -18.25 -23.93
N LYS A 36 3.52 -19.15 -23.21
CA LYS A 36 3.40 -19.29 -21.77
C LYS A 36 4.41 -18.38 -21.06
N LEU A 37 3.92 -17.49 -20.21
CA LEU A 37 4.74 -16.54 -19.45
C LEU A 37 4.57 -16.81 -17.96
N PHE A 38 5.69 -16.97 -17.25
CA PHE A 38 5.67 -17.11 -15.79
C PHE A 38 5.33 -15.79 -15.11
N ASP A 39 4.36 -15.80 -14.22
CA ASP A 39 3.96 -14.65 -13.41
C ASP A 39 4.72 -14.62 -12.08
N GLY A 40 5.92 -14.08 -12.10
CA GLY A 40 6.75 -13.92 -10.91
C GLY A 40 6.31 -12.81 -9.93
N LEU A 41 5.25 -12.06 -10.27
CA LEU A 41 4.73 -10.96 -9.45
C LEU A 41 3.31 -11.22 -8.92
N SER A 42 2.76 -12.42 -9.12
CA SER A 42 1.41 -12.77 -8.66
C SER A 42 0.35 -11.77 -9.10
N GLY A 43 0.34 -11.40 -10.40
CA GLY A 43 -0.59 -10.41 -10.95
C GLY A 43 -0.45 -9.03 -10.32
N LEU A 44 0.76 -8.58 -10.09
CA LEU A 44 1.12 -7.38 -9.33
C LEU A 44 0.50 -7.42 -7.91
N TRP A 45 0.73 -8.57 -7.21
CA TRP A 45 0.33 -8.83 -5.82
C TRP A 45 -1.18 -9.11 -5.63
N CYS A 46 -1.93 -9.20 -6.72
CA CYS A 46 -3.39 -9.40 -6.67
C CYS A 46 -3.82 -10.88 -6.76
N SER A 47 -2.91 -11.79 -7.15
CA SER A 47 -3.21 -13.22 -7.36
C SER A 47 -2.20 -14.13 -6.65
N PRO A 48 -1.98 -13.99 -5.32
CA PRO A 48 -0.94 -14.75 -4.61
C PRO A 48 -1.20 -16.25 -4.54
N LEU A 49 -2.45 -16.69 -4.74
CA LEU A 49 -2.82 -18.11 -4.81
C LEU A 49 -2.74 -18.69 -6.21
N GLY A 50 -2.30 -17.90 -7.18
CA GLY A 50 -2.32 -18.23 -8.61
C GLY A 50 -3.62 -17.87 -9.29
N HIS A 51 -3.61 -18.02 -10.62
CA HIS A 51 -4.74 -17.66 -11.48
C HIS A 51 -5.73 -18.80 -11.64
N ALA A 52 -6.99 -18.44 -11.83
CA ALA A 52 -8.11 -19.35 -12.15
C ALA A 52 -8.28 -20.51 -11.14
N ASP A 53 -8.15 -20.24 -9.84
CA ASP A 53 -8.46 -21.23 -8.81
C ASP A 53 -9.97 -21.56 -8.85
N PRO A 54 -10.34 -22.84 -9.12
CA PRO A 54 -11.74 -23.20 -9.28
C PRO A 54 -12.56 -23.03 -7.99
N ARG A 55 -11.93 -23.10 -6.82
CA ARG A 55 -12.62 -22.92 -5.52
C ARG A 55 -13.08 -21.48 -5.35
N ILE A 56 -12.24 -20.53 -5.73
CA ILE A 56 -12.54 -19.09 -5.69
C ILE A 56 -13.64 -18.78 -6.71
N GLY A 57 -13.49 -19.27 -7.95
CA GLY A 57 -14.49 -19.09 -8.99
C GLY A 57 -15.88 -19.60 -8.58
N ALA A 58 -15.94 -20.81 -8.03
CA ALA A 58 -17.20 -21.40 -7.54
C ALA A 58 -17.82 -20.58 -6.39
N ALA A 59 -17.01 -20.09 -5.46
CA ALA A 59 -17.48 -19.26 -4.34
C ALA A 59 -18.06 -17.92 -4.83
N ILE A 60 -17.40 -17.28 -5.81
CA ILE A 60 -17.90 -16.03 -6.42
C ILE A 60 -19.23 -16.27 -7.13
N SER A 61 -19.33 -17.31 -7.97
CA SER A 61 -20.57 -17.63 -8.69
C SER A 61 -21.73 -17.88 -7.73
N LYS A 62 -21.50 -18.66 -6.69
CA LYS A 62 -22.51 -18.94 -5.66
C LYS A 62 -22.97 -17.67 -4.95
N GLN A 63 -22.06 -16.78 -4.59
CA GLN A 63 -22.41 -15.53 -3.93
C GLN A 63 -23.18 -14.60 -4.86
N TYR A 64 -22.76 -14.52 -6.13
CA TYR A 64 -23.44 -13.71 -7.13
C TYR A 64 -24.89 -14.13 -7.37
N GLU A 65 -25.17 -15.44 -7.37
CA GLU A 65 -26.53 -15.99 -7.48
C GLU A 65 -27.40 -15.64 -6.27
N THR A 66 -26.82 -15.42 -5.11
CA THR A 66 -27.55 -15.10 -3.87
C THR A 66 -27.73 -13.59 -3.70
N MET A 67 -26.65 -12.86 -3.83
CA MET A 67 -26.61 -11.40 -3.71
C MET A 67 -25.29 -10.88 -4.29
N ASP A 68 -25.37 -10.19 -5.40
CA ASP A 68 -24.26 -9.60 -6.13
C ASP A 68 -23.71 -8.35 -5.45
N TYR A 69 -24.58 -7.54 -4.86
CA TYR A 69 -24.21 -6.26 -4.25
C TYR A 69 -25.11 -5.91 -3.06
N CYS A 70 -24.49 -5.36 -2.03
CA CYS A 70 -25.16 -4.70 -0.92
C CYS A 70 -24.37 -3.43 -0.56
N PRO A 71 -24.98 -2.25 -0.60
CA PRO A 71 -24.26 -1.01 -0.28
C PRO A 71 -23.86 -0.98 1.19
N ALA A 72 -22.61 -0.60 1.46
CA ALA A 72 -22.10 -0.41 2.81
C ALA A 72 -22.53 0.96 3.40
N PHE A 73 -23.78 1.35 3.13
CA PHE A 73 -24.36 2.59 3.63
C PHE A 73 -25.65 2.26 4.40
N GLN A 74 -25.51 2.11 5.71
CA GLN A 74 -26.59 1.70 6.65
C GLN A 74 -27.14 0.27 6.39
N MET A 75 -26.45 -0.49 5.54
CA MET A 75 -26.74 -1.90 5.23
C MET A 75 -25.44 -2.67 5.13
N ALA A 76 -25.47 -3.97 5.32
CA ALA A 76 -24.34 -4.86 5.12
C ALA A 76 -24.80 -6.31 4.89
N SER A 77 -23.94 -7.12 4.31
CA SER A 77 -24.14 -8.56 4.24
C SER A 77 -23.52 -9.28 5.43
N GLU A 78 -24.03 -10.44 5.78
CA GLU A 78 -23.45 -11.30 6.80
C GLU A 78 -21.99 -11.69 6.47
N ASP A 79 -21.72 -11.95 5.18
CA ASP A 79 -20.37 -12.28 4.71
C ASP A 79 -19.36 -11.18 4.94
N THR A 80 -19.77 -9.92 4.86
CA THR A 80 -18.91 -8.77 5.17
C THR A 80 -18.49 -8.78 6.65
N PHE A 81 -19.43 -9.03 7.56
CA PHE A 81 -19.12 -9.14 8.98
C PHE A 81 -18.21 -10.35 9.27
N ARG A 82 -18.49 -11.48 8.65
CA ARG A 82 -17.68 -12.70 8.80
C ARG A 82 -16.25 -12.48 8.31
N LEU A 83 -16.08 -11.81 7.17
CA LEU A 83 -14.76 -11.43 6.67
C LEU A 83 -14.04 -10.47 7.61
N ALA A 84 -14.71 -9.42 8.11
CA ALA A 84 -14.14 -8.48 9.06
C ALA A 84 -13.68 -9.17 10.35
N THR A 85 -14.50 -10.06 10.91
CA THR A 85 -14.15 -10.88 12.08
C THR A 85 -12.90 -11.73 11.80
N ARG A 86 -12.86 -12.40 10.64
CA ARG A 86 -11.71 -13.24 10.27
C ARG A 86 -10.41 -12.44 10.13
N ILE A 87 -10.48 -11.22 9.60
CA ILE A 87 -9.32 -10.32 9.51
C ILE A 87 -8.88 -9.86 10.90
N ALA A 88 -9.82 -9.46 11.75
CA ALA A 88 -9.52 -9.03 13.11
C ALA A 88 -8.88 -10.14 13.96
N GLU A 89 -9.28 -11.41 13.78
CA GLU A 89 -8.66 -12.56 14.43
C GLU A 89 -7.19 -12.78 14.04
N MET A 90 -6.78 -12.36 12.85
CA MET A 90 -5.39 -12.45 12.37
C MET A 90 -4.55 -11.22 12.72
N ALA A 91 -5.18 -10.12 13.07
CA ALA A 91 -4.52 -8.87 13.41
C ALA A 91 -4.04 -8.86 14.87
N PRO A 92 -3.12 -7.96 15.25
CA PRO A 92 -2.83 -7.70 16.67
C PRO A 92 -4.10 -7.36 17.45
N LYS A 93 -4.22 -7.83 18.70
CA LYS A 93 -5.45 -7.70 19.50
C LYS A 93 -6.02 -6.29 19.65
N SER A 94 -5.18 -5.27 19.52
CA SER A 94 -5.59 -3.87 19.56
C SER A 94 -6.24 -3.38 18.25
N LEU A 95 -6.18 -4.16 17.16
CA LEU A 95 -6.72 -3.85 15.85
C LEU A 95 -7.94 -4.73 15.56
N ASP A 96 -9.06 -4.43 16.22
CA ASP A 96 -10.29 -5.23 16.18
C ASP A 96 -11.40 -4.66 15.30
N LYS A 97 -11.13 -3.60 14.57
CA LYS A 97 -12.06 -2.96 13.64
C LYS A 97 -11.48 -2.95 12.23
N VAL A 98 -12.32 -3.29 11.25
CA VAL A 98 -11.94 -3.37 9.84
C VAL A 98 -12.76 -2.38 9.04
N PHE A 99 -12.08 -1.53 8.29
CA PHE A 99 -12.70 -0.61 7.33
C PHE A 99 -12.30 -1.06 5.92
N PHE A 100 -13.27 -1.47 5.12
CA PHE A 100 -13.03 -1.92 3.74
C PHE A 100 -13.00 -0.74 2.77
N THR A 101 -12.10 -0.82 1.80
CA THR A 101 -11.96 0.15 0.71
C THR A 101 -11.79 -0.58 -0.63
N ASN A 102 -11.89 0.15 -1.74
CA ASN A 102 -11.75 -0.43 -3.08
C ASN A 102 -10.29 -0.56 -3.54
N SER A 103 -9.37 0.12 -2.89
CA SER A 103 -7.94 0.08 -3.23
C SER A 103 -7.06 0.45 -2.05
N GLY A 104 -5.78 0.06 -2.11
CA GLY A 104 -4.78 0.52 -1.14
C GLY A 104 -4.61 2.03 -1.10
N SER A 105 -4.74 2.71 -2.24
CA SER A 105 -4.69 4.18 -2.30
C SER A 105 -5.82 4.82 -1.51
N GLU A 106 -7.04 4.30 -1.67
CA GLU A 106 -8.21 4.75 -0.90
C GLU A 106 -8.05 4.43 0.60
N ALA A 107 -7.49 3.26 0.93
CA ALA A 107 -7.21 2.88 2.31
C ALA A 107 -6.24 3.85 2.98
N VAL A 108 -5.16 4.22 2.32
CA VAL A 108 -4.18 5.18 2.86
C VAL A 108 -4.80 6.56 3.01
N ASP A 109 -5.44 7.12 1.98
CA ASP A 109 -6.07 8.44 2.07
C ASP A 109 -7.16 8.48 3.17
N THR A 110 -7.86 7.37 3.39
CA THR A 110 -8.83 7.23 4.48
C THR A 110 -8.15 7.15 5.84
N ALA A 111 -7.04 6.39 5.97
CA ALA A 111 -6.30 6.29 7.21
C ALA A 111 -5.72 7.64 7.66
N LEU A 112 -5.18 8.44 6.71
CA LEU A 112 -4.70 9.79 7.01
C LEU A 112 -5.82 10.69 7.52
N LYS A 113 -7.01 10.62 6.92
CA LYS A 113 -8.20 11.36 7.39
C LYS A 113 -8.64 10.89 8.78
N ILE A 114 -8.63 9.58 9.03
CA ILE A 114 -8.99 9.02 10.34
C ILE A 114 -8.00 9.51 11.40
N ALA A 115 -6.69 9.52 11.12
CA ALA A 115 -5.68 10.01 12.07
C ALA A 115 -5.95 11.46 12.49
N VAL A 116 -6.19 12.36 11.54
CA VAL A 116 -6.54 13.76 11.84
C VAL A 116 -7.88 13.86 12.59
N GLY A 117 -8.90 13.12 12.12
CA GLY A 117 -10.23 13.08 12.75
C GLY A 117 -10.18 12.60 14.18
N TYR A 118 -9.42 11.54 14.46
CA TYR A 118 -9.18 11.00 15.80
C TYR A 118 -8.62 12.08 16.74
N HIS A 119 -7.52 12.71 16.34
CA HIS A 119 -6.91 13.74 17.17
C HIS A 119 -7.83 14.93 17.43
N ARG A 120 -8.61 15.34 16.43
CA ARG A 120 -9.59 16.41 16.59
C ARG A 120 -10.67 16.06 17.62
N VAL A 121 -11.22 14.84 17.57
CA VAL A 121 -12.23 14.35 18.53
C VAL A 121 -11.66 14.25 19.94
N MET A 122 -10.37 13.88 20.05
CA MET A 122 -9.65 13.81 21.31
C MET A 122 -9.22 15.18 21.89
N GLY A 123 -9.62 16.28 21.26
CA GLY A 123 -9.26 17.63 21.72
C GLY A 123 -7.87 18.10 21.27
N ASN A 124 -7.19 17.36 20.42
CA ASN A 124 -5.83 17.64 19.94
C ASN A 124 -5.84 18.11 18.46
N ALA A 125 -6.64 19.08 18.10
CA ALA A 125 -6.87 19.52 16.72
C ALA A 125 -5.62 20.09 16.01
N SER A 126 -4.56 20.41 16.74
CA SER A 126 -3.26 20.84 16.20
C SER A 126 -2.48 19.69 15.53
N ARG A 127 -2.82 18.43 15.84
CA ARG A 127 -2.16 17.24 15.27
C ARG A 127 -2.67 16.97 13.86
N ILE A 128 -1.99 17.56 12.89
CA ILE A 128 -2.35 17.45 11.45
C ILE A 128 -1.16 17.04 10.56
N ARG A 129 0.08 17.07 11.10
CA ARG A 129 1.27 16.71 10.33
C ARG A 129 1.39 15.20 10.19
N MET A 130 1.86 14.78 9.03
CA MET A 130 2.14 13.37 8.72
C MET A 130 3.63 13.18 8.49
N ILE A 131 4.14 12.02 8.87
CA ILE A 131 5.52 11.63 8.60
C ILE A 131 5.50 10.36 7.77
N GLY A 132 6.09 10.42 6.58
CA GLY A 132 6.33 9.29 5.73
C GLY A 132 7.77 8.84 5.74
N ARG A 133 8.20 8.12 4.70
CA ARG A 133 9.59 7.70 4.51
C ARG A 133 10.00 7.87 3.04
N ASP A 134 11.23 8.29 2.80
CA ASP A 134 11.80 8.34 1.46
C ASP A 134 11.70 6.98 0.77
N ARG A 135 11.43 6.99 -0.53
CA ARG A 135 11.18 5.81 -1.36
C ARG A 135 9.93 4.99 -1.00
N ALA A 136 9.13 5.39 -0.03
CA ALA A 136 7.90 4.69 0.31
C ALA A 136 6.85 4.81 -0.80
N TYR A 137 6.01 3.79 -0.93
CA TYR A 137 4.82 3.80 -1.77
C TYR A 137 3.56 3.61 -0.93
N HIS A 138 2.71 4.61 -0.96
CA HIS A 138 1.47 4.62 -0.18
C HIS A 138 0.23 4.86 -1.08
N GLY A 139 0.32 4.47 -2.35
CA GLY A 139 -0.78 4.62 -3.29
C GLY A 139 -0.63 5.84 -4.20
N VAL A 140 -1.68 6.09 -5.00
CA VAL A 140 -1.70 7.10 -6.07
C VAL A 140 -2.62 8.28 -5.78
N GLY A 141 -3.35 8.27 -4.66
CA GLY A 141 -4.11 9.43 -4.16
C GLY A 141 -3.18 10.54 -3.69
N MET A 142 -3.69 11.78 -3.58
CA MET A 142 -2.86 12.92 -3.19
C MET A 142 -2.27 12.77 -1.78
N GLY A 143 -3.01 12.20 -0.84
CA GLY A 143 -2.49 11.85 0.48
C GLY A 143 -1.37 10.82 0.39
N GLY A 144 -1.61 9.72 -0.34
CA GLY A 144 -0.64 8.65 -0.53
C GLY A 144 0.65 9.11 -1.20
N ILE A 145 0.57 9.97 -2.24
CA ILE A 145 1.75 10.57 -2.89
C ILE A 145 2.49 11.50 -1.94
N SER A 146 1.76 12.27 -1.11
CA SER A 146 2.35 13.23 -0.19
C SER A 146 3.17 12.57 0.90
N VAL A 147 2.65 11.50 1.53
CA VAL A 147 3.37 10.72 2.54
C VAL A 147 4.32 9.70 1.92
N GLY A 148 4.15 9.39 0.63
CA GLY A 148 5.07 8.56 -0.14
C GLY A 148 6.40 9.26 -0.42
N GLY A 149 7.42 8.48 -0.73
CA GLY A 149 8.78 8.98 -0.99
C GLY A 149 9.30 8.71 -2.40
N MET A 150 8.44 8.30 -3.33
CA MET A 150 8.84 8.06 -4.73
C MET A 150 9.12 9.38 -5.44
N VAL A 151 10.39 9.62 -5.77
CA VAL A 151 10.87 10.90 -6.32
C VAL A 151 10.10 11.33 -7.58
N ALA A 152 9.83 10.40 -8.51
CA ALA A 152 9.12 10.72 -9.75
C ALA A 152 7.72 11.27 -9.49
N ASN A 153 6.96 10.63 -8.60
CA ASN A 153 5.60 11.06 -8.24
C ASN A 153 5.63 12.41 -7.52
N ARG A 154 6.51 12.56 -6.55
CA ARG A 154 6.63 13.81 -5.78
C ARG A 154 7.03 14.98 -6.67
N LYS A 155 8.03 14.81 -7.54
CA LYS A 155 8.49 15.84 -8.46
C LYS A 155 7.39 16.28 -9.42
N MET A 156 6.63 15.34 -9.96
CA MET A 156 5.59 15.63 -10.95
C MET A 156 4.40 16.38 -10.35
N PHE A 157 4.01 16.06 -9.12
CA PHE A 157 2.80 16.58 -8.48
C PHE A 157 3.06 17.47 -7.27
N ALA A 158 4.28 18.03 -7.16
CA ALA A 158 4.72 18.79 -5.99
C ALA A 158 3.78 19.93 -5.58
N SER A 159 3.19 20.62 -6.57
CA SER A 159 2.28 21.74 -6.32
C SER A 159 0.89 21.34 -5.79
N MET A 160 0.57 20.04 -5.82
CA MET A 160 -0.74 19.51 -5.40
C MET A 160 -0.65 18.68 -4.11
N MET A 161 0.54 18.52 -3.54
CA MET A 161 0.71 17.72 -2.32
C MET A 161 0.06 18.38 -1.12
N ILE A 162 -0.43 17.56 -0.19
CA ILE A 162 -0.94 18.07 1.08
C ILE A 162 0.22 18.68 1.88
N PRO A 163 -0.01 19.83 2.55
CA PRO A 163 1.00 20.47 3.37
C PRO A 163 1.26 19.70 4.67
N GLY A 164 2.39 19.99 5.32
CA GLY A 164 2.69 19.43 6.64
C GLY A 164 3.09 17.95 6.60
N VAL A 165 3.85 17.55 5.58
CA VAL A 165 4.39 16.19 5.48
C VAL A 165 5.91 16.23 5.49
N ASP A 166 6.50 15.48 6.40
CA ASP A 166 7.95 15.25 6.50
C ASP A 166 8.27 13.79 6.16
N HIS A 167 9.54 13.50 5.88
CA HIS A 167 9.98 12.16 5.51
C HIS A 167 11.20 11.74 6.30
N LEU A 168 11.13 10.54 6.85
CA LEU A 168 12.29 9.83 7.38
C LEU A 168 13.16 9.32 6.24
N PRO A 169 14.47 9.17 6.42
CA PRO A 169 15.34 8.62 5.40
C PRO A 169 15.02 7.15 5.11
N HIS A 170 15.30 6.69 3.89
CA HIS A 170 15.22 5.26 3.57
C HIS A 170 16.43 4.50 4.08
N THR A 171 16.31 3.17 4.24
CA THR A 171 17.38 2.32 4.79
C THR A 171 18.25 1.65 3.73
N LEU A 172 18.05 1.91 2.44
CA LEU A 172 18.89 1.30 1.40
C LEU A 172 20.32 1.85 1.43
N ASN A 173 21.25 1.00 1.80
CA ASN A 173 22.69 1.27 1.73
C ASN A 173 23.42 -0.02 1.30
N LEU A 174 23.74 -0.13 0.02
CA LEU A 174 24.34 -1.34 -0.54
C LEU A 174 25.69 -1.68 0.08
N SER A 175 26.48 -0.69 0.49
CA SER A 175 27.77 -0.96 1.14
C SER A 175 27.65 -1.60 2.52
N GLN A 176 26.51 -1.41 3.19
CA GLN A 176 26.25 -1.93 4.53
C GLN A 176 25.33 -3.14 4.56
N MET A 177 24.51 -3.33 3.51
CA MET A 177 23.41 -4.30 3.52
C MET A 177 23.50 -5.36 2.43
N ALA A 178 24.39 -5.17 1.42
CA ALA A 178 24.51 -6.15 0.34
C ALA A 178 24.85 -7.55 0.89
N PHE A 179 24.13 -8.56 0.38
CA PHE A 179 24.29 -9.97 0.79
C PHE A 179 24.03 -10.26 2.26
N SER A 180 23.29 -9.42 2.97
CA SER A 180 22.85 -9.70 4.35
C SER A 180 22.10 -11.02 4.44
N LYS A 181 22.37 -11.80 5.48
CA LYS A 181 21.59 -12.99 5.84
C LYS A 181 20.62 -12.62 6.94
N GLY A 182 19.32 -12.77 6.67
CA GLY A 182 18.27 -12.35 7.60
C GLY A 182 18.05 -10.84 7.63
N MET A 183 17.53 -10.32 8.74
CA MET A 183 17.26 -8.89 8.89
C MET A 183 18.56 -8.09 8.94
N PRO A 184 18.67 -6.98 8.19
CA PRO A 184 19.84 -6.12 8.25
C PRO A 184 20.05 -5.56 9.67
N ALA A 185 21.31 -5.47 10.10
CA ALA A 185 21.64 -4.81 11.37
C ALA A 185 21.79 -3.29 11.22
N TRP A 186 22.13 -2.84 10.01
CA TRP A 186 22.36 -1.43 9.71
C TRP A 186 21.06 -0.64 9.57
N GLY A 187 21.09 0.61 10.00
CA GLY A 187 20.01 1.58 9.74
C GLY A 187 19.19 1.96 10.98
N ALA A 188 19.43 1.35 12.14
CA ALA A 188 18.72 1.66 13.39
C ALA A 188 18.81 3.15 13.75
N HIS A 189 20.00 3.76 13.61
CA HIS A 189 20.25 5.17 13.86
C HIS A 189 19.43 6.14 12.99
N LEU A 190 18.92 5.67 11.86
CA LEU A 190 18.06 6.48 10.99
C LEU A 190 16.67 6.75 11.61
N ALA A 191 16.27 5.96 12.61
CA ALA A 191 15.06 6.22 13.37
C ALA A 191 15.16 7.50 14.23
N GLU A 192 16.38 7.89 14.62
CA GLU A 192 16.65 9.12 15.40
C GLU A 192 16.28 10.40 14.62
N GLU A 193 16.16 10.33 13.28
CA GLU A 193 15.66 11.46 12.49
C GLU A 193 14.23 11.85 12.87
N LEU A 194 13.45 10.93 13.44
CA LEU A 194 12.14 11.26 13.98
C LEU A 194 12.22 12.28 15.12
N GLU A 195 13.20 12.18 15.98
CA GLU A 195 13.43 13.13 17.08
C GLU A 195 13.72 14.53 16.56
N LYS A 196 14.47 14.65 15.46
CA LYS A 196 14.77 15.95 14.83
C LYS A 196 13.50 16.57 14.23
N ILE A 197 12.64 15.77 13.60
CA ILE A 197 11.36 16.23 13.07
C ILE A 197 10.45 16.68 14.23
N VAL A 198 10.42 15.92 15.33
CA VAL A 198 9.66 16.27 16.53
C VAL A 198 10.20 17.58 17.15
N ALA A 199 11.50 17.75 17.24
CA ALA A 199 12.11 18.97 17.77
C ALA A 199 11.79 20.21 16.91
N LEU A 200 11.68 20.02 15.57
CA LEU A 200 11.37 21.10 14.64
C LEU A 200 9.90 21.54 14.69
N HIS A 201 8.97 20.61 14.86
CA HIS A 201 7.54 20.85 14.66
C HIS A 201 6.71 20.71 15.92
N ASP A 202 7.26 20.30 17.04
CA ASP A 202 6.60 19.89 18.27
C ASP A 202 5.79 18.58 18.12
N ALA A 203 5.90 17.68 19.10
CA ALA A 203 5.19 16.40 19.11
C ALA A 203 3.66 16.54 19.03
N ASN A 204 3.12 17.65 19.55
CA ASN A 204 1.68 17.94 19.57
C ASN A 204 1.11 18.38 18.21
N THR A 205 1.95 18.54 17.18
CA THR A 205 1.49 18.83 15.80
C THR A 205 1.46 17.58 14.92
N ILE A 206 2.11 16.50 15.33
CA ILE A 206 2.23 15.26 14.55
C ILE A 206 1.01 14.38 14.78
N ALA A 207 0.31 14.05 13.70
CA ALA A 207 -0.87 13.18 13.72
C ALA A 207 -0.50 11.70 13.61
N ALA A 208 0.38 11.36 12.67
CA ALA A 208 0.76 9.97 12.42
C ALA A 208 2.11 9.85 11.70
N VAL A 209 2.70 8.67 11.87
CA VAL A 209 3.83 8.16 11.07
C VAL A 209 3.32 6.99 10.25
N ILE A 210 3.60 6.96 8.96
CA ILE A 210 3.22 5.87 8.07
C ILE A 210 4.46 5.24 7.44
N LEU A 211 4.63 3.93 7.64
CA LEU A 211 5.79 3.16 7.18
C LEU A 211 5.37 1.84 6.55
N GLU A 212 6.10 1.40 5.53
CA GLU A 212 6.04 0.02 5.06
C GLU A 212 7.03 -0.83 5.88
N PRO A 213 6.62 -1.99 6.40
CA PRO A 213 7.57 -2.93 7.03
C PRO A 213 8.70 -3.35 6.07
N VAL A 214 8.37 -3.51 4.78
CA VAL A 214 9.32 -3.68 3.68
C VAL A 214 8.89 -2.77 2.55
N GLN A 215 9.77 -1.90 2.05
CA GLN A 215 9.44 -1.00 0.95
C GLN A 215 9.44 -1.77 -0.37
N GLY A 216 8.28 -2.30 -0.76
CA GLY A 216 8.15 -3.21 -1.90
C GLY A 216 8.43 -2.55 -3.25
N SER A 217 7.73 -1.47 -3.55
CA SER A 217 7.69 -0.85 -4.89
C SER A 217 9.01 -0.23 -5.36
N THR A 218 9.93 0.08 -4.47
CA THR A 218 11.19 0.78 -4.81
C THR A 218 12.42 -0.13 -4.70
N GLY A 219 12.25 -1.44 -4.78
CA GLY A 219 13.33 -2.41 -4.85
C GLY A 219 13.40 -3.38 -3.68
N VAL A 220 12.30 -3.60 -2.99
CA VAL A 220 12.20 -4.55 -1.87
C VAL A 220 13.22 -4.24 -0.79
N ILE A 221 13.20 -3.01 -0.29
CA ILE A 221 14.13 -2.55 0.75
C ILE A 221 13.66 -3.10 2.09
N VAL A 222 14.44 -4.01 2.64
CA VAL A 222 14.23 -4.61 3.97
C VAL A 222 14.99 -3.79 5.00
N PRO A 223 14.34 -3.06 5.90
CA PRO A 223 15.01 -2.31 6.95
C PRO A 223 15.42 -3.20 8.13
N CYS A 224 16.22 -2.69 9.05
CA CYS A 224 16.47 -3.36 10.32
C CYS A 224 15.20 -3.39 11.18
N LEU A 225 15.14 -4.31 12.13
CA LEU A 225 13.94 -4.53 12.96
C LEU A 225 13.49 -3.26 13.69
N LEU A 226 14.40 -2.52 14.29
CA LEU A 226 14.08 -1.28 15.02
C LEU A 226 13.40 -0.23 14.14
N TYR A 227 13.77 -0.18 12.85
CA TYR A 227 13.20 0.79 11.91
C TYR A 227 11.83 0.36 11.33
N THR A 228 11.44 -0.90 11.52
CA THR A 228 10.15 -1.45 11.09
C THR A 228 9.15 -1.56 12.22
N SER A 229 9.63 -1.74 13.44
CA SER A 229 8.75 -1.90 14.58
C SER A 229 8.19 -0.54 14.97
N PRO A 230 6.87 -0.34 14.96
CA PRO A 230 6.33 0.69 15.80
C PRO A 230 6.81 0.39 17.21
N SER A 231 7.30 1.40 17.88
CA SER A 231 7.60 1.29 19.31
C SER A 231 6.46 0.58 20.04
N PRO A 232 6.75 -0.31 20.97
CA PRO A 232 5.73 -1.01 21.72
C PRO A 232 4.77 -0.06 22.43
#